data_6e7ece0a1a9d88e656ff270d6bb5e338
#
_entry.id   6e7ece0a1a9d88e656ff270d6bb5e338
#
_cell.length_a   1.000
_cell.length_b   1.000
_cell.length_c   1.000
_cell.angle_alpha   90.00
_cell.angle_beta   90.00
_cell.angle_gamma   90.00
#
_symmetry.space_group_name_H-M   'P 1'
#
loop_
_entity.id
_entity.type
_entity.pdbx_description
1 polymer ?
#
loop_
_entity_poly.entity_id
_entity_poly.type
_entity_poly.pdbx_seq_one_letter_code
_entity_poly.pdbx_strand_id
1 'polypeptide(L)'
;MAQDTVTAESSKFVKPMAVDWKRGGLKWKISSTFSGLILVMGLLVIGIVYYFTNNALEKQVELRSTAIATNLADAAAGLVSRKSTLELDALVAKYGRLDGVAYAFLQDPKGEILASSVQPFPAELKDAGGNNGASRVTRLRGKEIYETRSGVLDGQLGTARVGLWAETIHDDMRSALLPIVGLIVACLALSIGLSVMLAGKTMRPILELKAIADDISRGRLDATVSIQSNDEVGELGRSLERMRASLRAAMIRLNRD
;
A
#
# COMPACT_ATOMS: atom_id res chain seq x y z
N MET A 1 -49.80 -56.29 -41.99
CA MET A 1 -49.74 -54.88 -41.61
C MET A 1 -49.65 -54.89 -40.07
N ALA A 2 -48.47 -54.83 -39.56
CA ALA A 2 -48.18 -54.62 -38.15
C ALA A 2 -47.08 -53.54 -38.08
N GLN A 3 -47.39 -52.40 -37.47
CA GLN A 3 -46.48 -51.29 -37.28
C GLN A 3 -45.80 -51.49 -35.95
N ASP A 4 -44.47 -51.53 -36.02
CA ASP A 4 -43.57 -51.53 -34.89
C ASP A 4 -43.61 -50.21 -34.20
N THR A 5 -43.98 -50.14 -32.94
CA THR A 5 -43.79 -49.04 -32.04
C THR A 5 -42.52 -49.27 -31.23
N VAL A 6 -41.40 -48.68 -31.68
CA VAL A 6 -40.18 -48.63 -30.91
C VAL A 6 -40.37 -47.54 -29.87
N THR A 7 -40.52 -47.94 -28.62
CA THR A 7 -40.53 -47.07 -27.46
C THR A 7 -39.12 -46.52 -27.21
N ALA A 8 -38.94 -45.23 -27.37
CA ALA A 8 -37.76 -44.48 -27.01
C ALA A 8 -37.58 -44.51 -25.49
N GLU A 9 -36.56 -45.21 -25.03
CA GLU A 9 -36.10 -45.24 -23.65
C GLU A 9 -35.44 -43.91 -23.32
N SER A 10 -36.14 -43.09 -22.56
CA SER A 10 -35.70 -41.76 -22.14
C SER A 10 -34.45 -41.88 -21.26
N SER A 11 -33.32 -41.50 -21.81
CA SER A 11 -32.07 -41.20 -21.09
C SER A 11 -32.40 -40.28 -19.92
N LYS A 12 -32.43 -40.81 -18.71
CA LYS A 12 -32.48 -40.03 -17.48
C LYS A 12 -31.18 -39.24 -17.35
N PHE A 13 -31.19 -38.02 -17.85
CA PHE A 13 -30.21 -37.00 -17.49
C PHE A 13 -30.26 -36.86 -15.97
N VAL A 14 -29.22 -37.37 -15.30
CA VAL A 14 -28.99 -37.10 -13.88
C VAL A 14 -28.75 -35.61 -13.78
N LYS A 15 -29.75 -34.88 -13.27
CA LYS A 15 -29.62 -33.47 -12.94
C LYS A 15 -28.40 -33.30 -12.05
N PRO A 16 -27.43 -32.43 -12.41
CA PRO A 16 -26.32 -32.12 -11.50
C PRO A 16 -26.93 -31.58 -10.20
N MET A 17 -26.68 -32.27 -9.12
CA MET A 17 -27.12 -31.90 -7.79
C MET A 17 -26.61 -30.51 -7.48
N ALA A 18 -27.50 -29.54 -7.33
CA ALA A 18 -27.19 -28.20 -6.94
C ALA A 18 -26.42 -28.26 -5.63
N VAL A 19 -25.12 -27.98 -5.68
CA VAL A 19 -24.25 -27.88 -4.49
C VAL A 19 -24.79 -26.73 -3.67
N ASP A 20 -25.40 -27.02 -2.55
CA ASP A 20 -25.94 -26.07 -1.59
C ASP A 20 -24.77 -25.23 -1.03
N TRP A 21 -24.71 -23.98 -1.45
CA TRP A 21 -23.66 -23.02 -1.09
C TRP A 21 -23.87 -22.52 0.34
N LYS A 22 -24.00 -23.42 1.31
CA LYS A 22 -24.08 -23.01 2.72
C LYS A 22 -22.83 -22.23 3.09
N ARG A 23 -23.02 -20.99 3.52
CA ARG A 23 -22.03 -20.11 4.15
C ARG A 23 -21.31 -20.88 5.25
N GLY A 24 -20.12 -21.38 5.02
CA GLY A 24 -19.32 -22.13 5.99
C GLY A 24 -18.61 -23.37 5.46
N GLY A 25 -18.69 -23.70 4.16
CA GLY A 25 -17.95 -24.81 3.57
C GLY A 25 -16.43 -24.62 3.65
N LEU A 26 -15.67 -25.73 3.60
CA LEU A 26 -14.20 -25.75 3.66
C LEU A 26 -13.54 -24.74 2.69
N LYS A 27 -14.13 -24.60 1.48
CA LYS A 27 -13.70 -23.62 0.47
C LYS A 27 -13.73 -22.19 1.03
N TRP A 28 -14.79 -21.81 1.74
CA TRP A 28 -14.94 -20.46 2.29
C TRP A 28 -13.94 -20.21 3.44
N LYS A 29 -13.74 -21.23 4.31
CA LYS A 29 -12.76 -21.14 5.41
C LYS A 29 -11.34 -20.94 4.88
N ILE A 30 -10.92 -21.73 3.90
CA ILE A 30 -9.59 -21.64 3.31
C ILE A 30 -9.42 -20.30 2.59
N SER A 31 -10.37 -19.93 1.71
CA SER A 31 -10.30 -18.66 0.97
C SER A 31 -10.28 -17.45 1.92
N SER A 32 -11.12 -17.43 2.97
CA SER A 32 -11.16 -16.31 3.92
C SER A 32 -9.89 -16.22 4.76
N THR A 33 -9.28 -17.35 5.15
CA THR A 33 -8.02 -17.36 5.89
C THR A 33 -6.87 -16.79 5.04
N PHE A 34 -6.73 -17.25 3.79
CA PHE A 34 -5.70 -16.73 2.89
C PHE A 34 -5.93 -15.26 2.53
N SER A 35 -7.18 -14.89 2.21
CA SER A 35 -7.51 -13.49 1.93
C SER A 35 -7.30 -12.60 3.15
N GLY A 36 -7.61 -13.07 4.34
CA GLY A 36 -7.36 -12.37 5.59
C GLY A 36 -5.85 -12.16 5.84
N LEU A 37 -5.05 -13.19 5.62
CA LEU A 37 -3.58 -13.10 5.74
C LEU A 37 -2.99 -12.08 4.75
N ILE A 38 -3.42 -12.13 3.49
CA ILE A 38 -2.98 -11.19 2.44
C ILE A 38 -3.37 -9.76 2.83
N LEU A 39 -4.57 -9.55 3.37
CA LEU A 39 -5.05 -8.26 3.79
C LEU A 39 -4.24 -7.71 4.97
N VAL A 40 -3.94 -8.53 5.98
CA VAL A 40 -3.09 -8.15 7.12
C VAL A 40 -1.69 -7.78 6.64
N MET A 41 -1.09 -8.60 5.77
CA MET A 41 0.22 -8.31 5.18
C MET A 41 0.21 -6.98 4.41
N GLY A 42 -0.84 -6.72 3.63
CA GLY A 42 -0.98 -5.49 2.86
C GLY A 42 -1.11 -4.25 3.74
N LEU A 43 -1.91 -4.32 4.81
CA LEU A 43 -2.03 -3.23 5.79
C LEU A 43 -0.69 -2.96 6.49
N LEU A 44 0.06 -4.01 6.82
CA LEU A 44 1.38 -3.89 7.43
C LEU A 44 2.36 -3.19 6.47
N VAL A 45 2.39 -3.57 5.20
CA VAL A 45 3.23 -2.93 4.17
C VAL A 45 2.86 -1.45 4.00
N ILE A 46 1.56 -1.12 3.92
CA ILE A 46 1.10 0.27 3.84
C ILE A 46 1.57 1.06 5.08
N GLY A 47 1.44 0.50 6.28
CA GLY A 47 1.90 1.14 7.51
C GLY A 47 3.42 1.40 7.52
N ILE A 48 4.21 0.42 7.09
CA ILE A 48 5.66 0.55 6.97
C ILE A 48 6.03 1.63 5.95
N VAL A 49 5.44 1.60 4.75
CA VAL A 49 5.71 2.59 3.70
C VAL A 49 5.35 3.99 4.19
N TYR A 50 4.18 4.16 4.82
CA TYR A 50 3.77 5.45 5.40
C TYR A 50 4.78 5.95 6.43
N TYR A 51 5.17 5.10 7.39
CA TYR A 51 6.13 5.45 8.44
C TYR A 51 7.49 5.88 7.88
N PHE A 52 8.06 5.08 6.97
CA PHE A 52 9.35 5.39 6.37
C PHE A 52 9.30 6.66 5.49
N THR A 53 8.24 6.83 4.72
CA THR A 53 8.10 7.99 3.83
C THR A 53 7.94 9.28 4.65
N ASN A 54 7.13 9.27 5.71
CA ASN A 54 6.97 10.44 6.58
C ASN A 54 8.29 10.88 7.20
N ASN A 55 9.05 9.95 7.78
CA ASN A 55 10.35 10.26 8.39
C ASN A 55 11.40 10.72 7.36
N ALA A 56 11.40 10.13 6.16
CA ALA A 56 12.33 10.51 5.10
C ALA A 56 12.04 11.93 4.59
N LEU A 57 10.77 12.31 4.50
CA LEU A 57 10.36 13.64 4.05
C LEU A 57 10.68 14.73 5.06
N GLU A 58 10.41 14.51 6.35
CA GLU A 58 10.81 15.46 7.40
C GLU A 58 12.31 15.75 7.35
N LYS A 59 13.12 14.71 7.22
CA LYS A 59 14.57 14.86 7.10
C LYS A 59 15.01 15.56 5.81
N GLN A 60 14.33 15.30 4.70
CA GLN A 60 14.61 15.98 3.43
C GLN A 60 14.29 17.47 3.49
N VAL A 61 13.21 17.85 4.17
CA VAL A 61 12.83 19.26 4.41
C VAL A 61 13.86 19.96 5.27
N GLU A 62 14.28 19.33 6.36
CA GLU A 62 15.32 19.87 7.23
C GLU A 62 16.62 20.08 6.46
N LEU A 63 17.07 19.13 5.66
CA LEU A 63 18.28 19.26 4.84
C LEU A 63 18.14 20.37 3.79
N ARG A 64 16.98 20.46 3.11
CA ARG A 64 16.71 21.47 2.10
C ARG A 64 16.66 22.88 2.72
N SER A 65 15.95 23.03 3.83
CA SER A 65 15.84 24.31 4.54
C SER A 65 17.20 24.78 5.09
N THR A 66 17.99 23.85 5.64
CA THR A 66 19.34 24.12 6.13
C THR A 66 20.26 24.53 4.99
N ALA A 67 20.24 23.84 3.86
CA ALA A 67 21.03 24.19 2.69
C ALA A 67 20.68 25.59 2.16
N ILE A 68 19.40 25.95 2.07
CA ILE A 68 18.95 27.27 1.63
C ILE A 68 19.39 28.33 2.62
N ALA A 69 19.21 28.10 3.94
CA ALA A 69 19.61 29.06 4.97
C ALA A 69 21.14 29.28 5.02
N THR A 70 21.92 28.19 4.90
CA THR A 70 23.40 28.28 4.85
C THR A 70 23.87 28.98 3.60
N ASN A 71 23.35 28.65 2.43
CA ASN A 71 23.71 29.36 1.20
C ASN A 71 23.34 30.85 1.23
N LEU A 72 22.20 31.19 1.84
CA LEU A 72 21.82 32.60 2.05
C LEU A 72 22.80 33.30 3.01
N ALA A 73 23.17 32.64 4.12
CA ALA A 73 24.12 33.19 5.10
C ALA A 73 25.49 33.43 4.48
N ASP A 74 26.00 32.46 3.71
CA ASP A 74 27.31 32.56 3.05
C ASP A 74 27.30 33.66 1.98
N ALA A 75 26.27 33.75 1.15
CA ALA A 75 26.12 34.78 0.15
C ALA A 75 25.97 36.20 0.75
N ALA A 76 25.34 36.27 1.92
CA ALA A 76 25.13 37.55 2.63
C ALA A 76 26.38 38.05 3.36
N ALA A 77 27.31 37.18 3.74
CA ALA A 77 28.46 37.57 4.59
C ALA A 77 29.26 38.76 4.06
N GLY A 78 29.61 38.75 2.78
CA GLY A 78 30.32 39.85 2.15
C GLY A 78 29.49 41.13 1.99
N LEU A 79 28.17 41.00 1.82
CA LEU A 79 27.26 42.14 1.65
C LEU A 79 26.94 42.82 2.98
N VAL A 80 26.75 42.04 4.04
CA VAL A 80 26.56 42.54 5.41
C VAL A 80 27.80 43.32 5.85
N SER A 81 29.01 42.78 5.61
CA SER A 81 30.28 43.45 5.96
C SER A 81 30.44 44.81 5.25
N ARG A 82 29.96 44.89 3.99
CA ARG A 82 30.03 46.16 3.19
C ARG A 82 28.82 47.07 3.42
N LYS A 83 27.83 46.64 4.21
CA LYS A 83 26.57 47.36 4.48
C LYS A 83 25.80 47.73 3.20
N SER A 84 25.83 46.86 2.19
CA SER A 84 25.15 47.05 0.91
C SER A 84 23.69 46.66 1.02
N THR A 85 22.83 47.52 1.51
CA THR A 85 21.40 47.23 1.77
C THR A 85 20.65 46.84 0.51
N LEU A 86 20.88 47.53 -0.62
CA LEU A 86 20.18 47.22 -1.89
C LEU A 86 20.50 45.82 -2.41
N GLU A 87 21.76 45.39 -2.31
CA GLU A 87 22.20 44.08 -2.74
C GLU A 87 21.69 42.97 -1.78
N LEU A 88 21.62 43.29 -0.46
CA LEU A 88 21.01 42.38 0.53
C LEU A 88 19.52 42.16 0.27
N ASP A 89 18.77 43.23 -0.02
CA ASP A 89 17.35 43.13 -0.36
C ASP A 89 17.14 42.33 -1.64
N ALA A 90 17.96 42.54 -2.66
CA ALA A 90 17.90 41.76 -3.90
C ALA A 90 18.24 40.29 -3.67
N LEU A 91 19.25 40.00 -2.85
CA LEU A 91 19.63 38.62 -2.48
C LEU A 91 18.49 37.92 -1.73
N VAL A 92 17.98 38.54 -0.68
CA VAL A 92 16.90 37.98 0.14
C VAL A 92 15.62 37.79 -0.67
N ALA A 93 15.27 38.74 -1.56
CA ALA A 93 14.15 38.62 -2.46
C ALA A 93 14.33 37.44 -3.44
N LYS A 94 15.55 37.17 -3.93
CA LYS A 94 15.86 36.01 -4.76
C LYS A 94 15.58 34.69 -4.02
N TYR A 95 16.05 34.57 -2.80
CA TYR A 95 15.84 33.37 -1.97
C TYR A 95 14.38 33.21 -1.55
N GLY A 96 13.66 34.29 -1.29
CA GLY A 96 12.22 34.27 -0.99
C GLY A 96 11.33 33.84 -2.15
N ARG A 97 11.86 33.85 -3.42
CA ARG A 97 11.14 33.38 -4.61
C ARG A 97 11.40 31.89 -4.95
N LEU A 98 12.25 31.23 -4.19
CA LEU A 98 12.48 29.80 -4.37
C LEU A 98 11.20 29.04 -4.05
N ASP A 99 10.98 27.99 -4.83
CA ASP A 99 9.80 27.14 -4.66
C ASP A 99 9.70 26.53 -3.25
N GLY A 100 8.52 26.65 -2.66
CA GLY A 100 8.26 26.19 -1.28
C GLY A 100 8.75 27.14 -0.18
N VAL A 101 9.47 28.22 -0.48
CA VAL A 101 9.91 29.20 0.51
C VAL A 101 8.77 30.15 0.87
N ALA A 102 8.44 30.22 2.15
CA ALA A 102 7.45 31.13 2.72
C ALA A 102 8.03 32.52 2.96
N TYR A 103 9.24 32.56 3.46
CA TYR A 103 10.02 33.79 3.71
C TYR A 103 11.50 33.48 3.79
N ALA A 104 12.30 34.52 3.54
CA ALA A 104 13.72 34.58 3.83
C ALA A 104 14.04 35.97 4.40
N PHE A 105 14.85 36.06 5.43
CA PHE A 105 15.33 37.34 5.95
C PHE A 105 16.65 37.20 6.68
N LEU A 106 17.34 38.33 6.79
CA LEU A 106 18.60 38.47 7.51
C LEU A 106 18.41 39.37 8.73
N GLN A 107 18.98 38.95 9.84
CA GLN A 107 18.90 39.63 11.11
C GLN A 107 20.32 39.87 11.64
N ASP A 108 20.56 41.03 12.21
CA ASP A 108 21.83 41.34 12.85
C ASP A 108 21.98 40.60 14.21
N PRO A 109 23.15 40.64 14.86
CA PRO A 109 23.34 40.03 16.19
C PRO A 109 22.48 40.67 17.30
N LYS A 110 21.92 41.86 17.09
CA LYS A 110 21.03 42.56 18.04
C LYS A 110 19.56 42.24 17.81
N GLY A 111 19.22 41.48 16.73
CA GLY A 111 17.86 41.14 16.39
C GLY A 111 17.19 42.14 15.42
N GLU A 112 17.91 43.14 14.90
CA GLU A 112 17.37 44.05 13.90
C GLU A 112 17.35 43.39 12.51
N ILE A 113 16.32 43.69 11.73
CA ILE A 113 16.15 43.08 10.40
C ILE A 113 16.94 43.90 9.40
N LEU A 114 17.92 43.26 8.76
CA LEU A 114 18.77 43.86 7.73
C LEU A 114 18.09 43.84 6.36
N ALA A 115 17.42 42.76 6.00
CA ALA A 115 16.69 42.59 4.75
C ALA A 115 15.61 41.51 4.89
N SER A 116 14.49 41.66 4.19
CA SER A 116 13.38 40.70 4.23
C SER A 116 12.68 40.53 2.89
N SER A 117 12.36 39.29 2.53
CA SER A 117 11.57 38.95 1.33
C SER A 117 10.07 39.25 1.49
N VAL A 118 9.60 39.48 2.71
CA VAL A 118 8.19 39.74 3.02
C VAL A 118 8.03 41.13 3.59
N GLN A 119 7.20 41.95 2.96
CA GLN A 119 6.86 43.30 3.41
C GLN A 119 5.33 43.46 3.45
N PRO A 120 4.73 44.00 4.55
CA PRO A 120 5.37 44.39 5.82
C PRO A 120 5.86 43.14 6.58
N PHE A 121 6.93 43.35 7.40
CA PHE A 121 7.51 42.24 8.16
C PHE A 121 6.53 41.77 9.26
N PRO A 122 6.17 40.46 9.29
CA PRO A 122 5.22 39.95 10.25
C PRO A 122 5.77 40.00 11.68
N ALA A 123 4.96 40.54 12.63
CA ALA A 123 5.37 40.63 14.04
C ALA A 123 5.59 39.25 14.67
N GLU A 124 4.90 38.23 14.17
CA GLU A 124 4.99 36.81 14.61
C GLU A 124 6.41 36.22 14.45
N LEU A 125 7.21 36.77 13.53
CA LEU A 125 8.56 36.31 13.24
C LEU A 125 9.66 37.01 14.07
N LYS A 126 9.33 38.13 14.77
CA LYS A 126 10.32 38.90 15.55
C LYS A 126 10.83 38.15 16.78
N ASP A 127 9.96 37.47 17.50
CA ASP A 127 10.21 36.89 18.82
C ASP A 127 10.57 35.39 18.83
N ALA A 128 10.73 34.78 17.69
CA ALA A 128 11.08 33.36 17.61
C ALA A 128 12.55 33.14 17.99
N GLY A 129 12.89 33.18 19.28
CA GLY A 129 14.20 32.76 19.81
C GLY A 129 14.45 31.26 19.53
N GLY A 130 15.66 30.89 19.14
CA GLY A 130 16.04 29.50 18.87
C GLY A 130 17.51 29.35 18.51
N ASN A 131 18.06 28.15 18.68
CA ASN A 131 19.45 27.82 18.36
C ASN A 131 19.66 27.74 16.83
N ASN A 132 20.88 28.11 16.39
CA ASN A 132 21.32 27.94 15.02
C ASN A 132 21.30 26.44 14.63
N GLY A 133 20.85 26.14 13.41
CA GLY A 133 20.88 24.79 12.83
C GLY A 133 19.70 23.89 13.15
N ALA A 134 18.82 24.25 14.09
CA ALA A 134 17.61 23.45 14.37
C ALA A 134 16.42 23.94 13.55
N SER A 135 15.78 23.02 12.83
CA SER A 135 14.49 23.29 12.19
C SER A 135 13.40 23.40 13.25
N ARG A 136 12.60 24.45 13.19
CA ARG A 136 11.50 24.69 14.10
C ARG A 136 10.19 24.89 13.34
N VAL A 137 9.12 24.26 13.84
CA VAL A 137 7.79 24.54 13.32
C VAL A 137 7.29 25.87 13.92
N THR A 138 7.00 26.82 13.06
CA THR A 138 6.38 28.11 13.42
C THR A 138 5.10 28.32 12.63
N ARG A 139 4.27 29.30 13.01
CA ARG A 139 3.04 29.61 12.28
C ARG A 139 3.12 31.02 11.72
N LEU A 140 2.76 31.16 10.44
CA LEU A 140 2.60 32.45 9.79
C LEU A 140 1.21 32.49 9.12
N ARG A 141 0.39 33.46 9.48
CA ARG A 141 -0.98 33.63 8.95
C ARG A 141 -1.82 32.33 9.07
N GLY A 142 -1.67 31.60 10.18
CA GLY A 142 -2.41 30.35 10.44
C GLY A 142 -1.88 29.09 9.73
N LYS A 143 -0.83 29.22 8.90
CA LYS A 143 -0.19 28.08 8.21
C LYS A 143 1.10 27.69 8.92
N GLU A 144 1.40 26.39 8.95
CA GLU A 144 2.63 25.87 9.54
C GLU A 144 3.80 26.03 8.57
N ILE A 145 4.96 26.41 9.14
CA ILE A 145 6.20 26.68 8.43
C ILE A 145 7.35 26.00 9.17
N TYR A 146 8.20 25.35 8.43
CA TYR A 146 9.49 24.87 8.92
C TYR A 146 10.53 25.96 8.80
N GLU A 147 10.90 26.57 9.92
CA GLU A 147 11.93 27.64 9.99
C GLU A 147 13.29 27.04 10.30
N THR A 148 14.29 27.38 9.52
CA THR A 148 15.70 27.04 9.78
C THR A 148 16.54 28.32 9.81
N ARG A 149 17.57 28.28 10.66
CA ARG A 149 18.50 29.40 10.90
C ARG A 149 19.93 29.00 10.61
N SER A 150 20.67 29.86 9.97
CA SER A 150 22.10 29.72 9.75
C SER A 150 22.84 31.02 10.10
N GLY A 151 23.95 30.88 10.82
CA GLY A 151 24.77 32.03 11.21
C GLY A 151 25.52 32.61 10.01
N VAL A 152 25.45 33.92 9.85
CA VAL A 152 26.27 34.65 8.88
C VAL A 152 27.65 34.82 9.48
N LEU A 153 28.69 34.23 8.87
CA LEU A 153 30.05 34.17 9.42
C LEU A 153 30.06 33.62 10.86
N ASP A 154 29.56 32.37 11.01
CA ASP A 154 29.39 31.71 12.31
C ASP A 154 28.55 32.51 13.33
N GLY A 155 27.66 33.37 12.86
CA GLY A 155 26.78 34.18 13.68
C GLY A 155 27.38 35.56 14.10
N GLN A 156 28.62 35.86 13.74
CA GLN A 156 29.28 37.12 14.09
C GLN A 156 28.62 38.34 13.42
N LEU A 157 28.13 38.15 12.19
CA LEU A 157 27.49 39.20 11.40
C LEU A 157 25.95 39.12 11.44
N GLY A 158 25.40 38.17 12.19
CA GLY A 158 23.97 37.96 12.31
C GLY A 158 23.51 36.57 11.88
N THR A 159 22.24 36.44 11.52
CA THR A 159 21.62 35.17 11.23
C THR A 159 20.72 35.26 10.00
N ALA A 160 20.86 34.32 9.08
CA ALA A 160 19.92 34.10 8.00
C ALA A 160 18.80 33.14 8.48
N ARG A 161 17.56 33.53 8.22
CA ARG A 161 16.37 32.73 8.58
C ARG A 161 15.55 32.46 7.33
N VAL A 162 15.21 31.20 7.12
CA VAL A 162 14.42 30.73 5.99
C VAL A 162 13.26 29.87 6.49
N GLY A 163 12.06 30.17 6.03
CA GLY A 163 10.86 29.40 6.30
C GLY A 163 10.34 28.69 5.04
N LEU A 164 10.02 27.42 5.15
CA LEU A 164 9.38 26.62 4.09
C LEU A 164 7.94 26.31 4.47
N TRP A 165 7.02 26.41 3.51
CA TRP A 165 5.63 26.04 3.71
C TRP A 165 5.48 24.54 3.98
N ALA A 166 4.83 24.17 5.08
CA ALA A 166 4.49 22.79 5.37
C ALA A 166 3.51 22.18 4.33
N GLU A 167 2.62 23.01 3.78
CA GLU A 167 1.64 22.57 2.76
C GLU A 167 2.31 22.07 1.48
N THR A 168 3.34 22.76 0.98
CA THR A 168 4.06 22.32 -0.23
C THR A 168 4.65 20.92 -0.05
N ILE A 169 5.09 20.62 1.17
CA ILE A 169 5.62 19.31 1.54
C ILE A 169 4.55 18.24 1.56
N HIS A 170 3.37 18.57 2.10
CA HIS A 170 2.23 17.64 2.13
C HIS A 170 1.66 17.33 0.75
N ASP A 171 1.67 18.29 -0.16
CA ASP A 171 1.21 18.09 -1.54
C ASP A 171 2.19 17.24 -2.34
N ASP A 172 3.49 17.47 -2.21
CA ASP A 172 4.55 16.63 -2.78
C ASP A 172 4.47 15.19 -2.22
N MET A 173 4.19 15.05 -0.93
CA MET A 173 4.01 13.75 -0.27
C MET A 173 2.79 13.00 -0.82
N ARG A 174 1.65 13.67 -0.97
CA ARG A 174 0.43 13.06 -1.52
C ARG A 174 0.65 12.57 -2.95
N SER A 175 1.27 13.39 -3.78
CA SER A 175 1.55 13.03 -5.18
C SER A 175 2.51 11.86 -5.30
N ALA A 176 3.48 11.71 -4.40
CA ALA A 176 4.42 10.60 -4.34
C ALA A 176 3.81 9.32 -3.75
N LEU A 177 2.97 9.44 -2.69
CA LEU A 177 2.37 8.28 -2.00
C LEU A 177 1.19 7.68 -2.76
N LEU A 178 0.38 8.50 -3.44
CA LEU A 178 -0.85 8.08 -4.11
C LEU A 178 -0.63 6.95 -5.14
N PRO A 179 0.37 7.02 -6.05
CA PRO A 179 0.65 5.91 -6.96
C PRO A 179 1.17 4.66 -6.25
N ILE A 180 1.94 4.80 -5.17
CA ILE A 180 2.47 3.66 -4.39
C ILE A 180 1.33 2.93 -3.69
N VAL A 181 0.46 3.68 -2.99
CA VAL A 181 -0.73 3.11 -2.33
C VAL A 181 -1.66 2.49 -3.37
N GLY A 182 -1.89 3.15 -4.51
CA GLY A 182 -2.68 2.63 -5.62
C GLY A 182 -2.15 1.29 -6.14
N LEU A 183 -0.83 1.17 -6.33
CA LEU A 183 -0.19 -0.07 -6.74
C LEU A 183 -0.36 -1.18 -5.70
N ILE A 184 -0.18 -0.88 -4.41
CA ILE A 184 -0.36 -1.85 -3.33
C ILE A 184 -1.80 -2.36 -3.30
N VAL A 185 -2.79 -1.47 -3.40
CA VAL A 185 -4.21 -1.82 -3.43
C VAL A 185 -4.53 -2.69 -4.64
N ALA A 186 -4.00 -2.36 -5.82
CA ALA A 186 -4.18 -3.17 -7.03
C ALA A 186 -3.57 -4.57 -6.88
N CYS A 187 -2.35 -4.68 -6.33
CA CYS A 187 -1.72 -5.97 -6.04
C CYS A 187 -2.50 -6.80 -5.02
N LEU A 188 -3.07 -6.17 -3.99
CA LEU A 188 -3.93 -6.83 -3.00
C LEU A 188 -5.21 -7.37 -3.65
N ALA A 189 -5.88 -6.57 -4.45
CA ALA A 189 -7.10 -6.98 -5.16
C ALA A 189 -6.82 -8.16 -6.10
N LEU A 190 -5.72 -8.10 -6.85
CA LEU A 190 -5.29 -9.19 -7.73
C LEU A 190 -4.97 -10.46 -6.94
N SER A 191 -4.25 -10.35 -5.82
CA SER A 191 -3.89 -11.48 -4.97
C SER A 191 -5.11 -12.15 -4.34
N ILE A 192 -6.08 -11.37 -3.87
CA ILE A 192 -7.35 -11.88 -3.34
C ILE A 192 -8.15 -12.59 -4.46
N GLY A 193 -8.27 -11.98 -5.63
CA GLY A 193 -8.92 -12.58 -6.79
C GLY A 193 -8.30 -13.92 -7.19
N LEU A 194 -6.98 -13.98 -7.28
CA LEU A 194 -6.21 -15.18 -7.58
C LEU A 194 -6.38 -16.25 -6.50
N SER A 195 -6.36 -15.86 -5.22
CA SER A 195 -6.58 -16.75 -4.07
C SER A 195 -7.95 -17.42 -4.13
N VAL A 196 -9.01 -16.67 -4.40
CA VAL A 196 -10.38 -17.20 -4.53
C VAL A 196 -10.50 -18.13 -5.73
N MET A 197 -9.90 -17.77 -6.86
CA MET A 197 -9.89 -18.60 -8.08
C MET A 197 -9.16 -19.92 -7.84
N LEU A 198 -7.97 -19.87 -7.23
CA LEU A 198 -7.16 -21.05 -6.95
C LEU A 198 -7.83 -21.99 -5.94
N ALA A 199 -8.35 -21.42 -4.84
CA ALA A 199 -9.13 -22.18 -3.85
C ALA A 199 -10.35 -22.88 -4.50
N GLY A 200 -11.00 -22.21 -5.47
CA GLY A 200 -12.09 -22.79 -6.24
C GLY A 200 -11.64 -23.97 -7.11
N LYS A 201 -10.51 -23.83 -7.78
CA LYS A 201 -9.99 -24.86 -8.69
C LYS A 201 -9.52 -26.12 -7.93
N THR A 202 -8.90 -25.95 -6.77
CA THR A 202 -8.38 -27.04 -5.95
C THR A 202 -9.48 -27.75 -5.13
N MET A 203 -10.45 -27.00 -4.61
CA MET A 203 -11.49 -27.56 -3.74
C MET A 203 -12.59 -28.34 -4.48
N ARG A 204 -12.88 -28.00 -5.73
CA ARG A 204 -13.93 -28.70 -6.50
C ARG A 204 -13.66 -30.21 -6.63
N PRO A 205 -12.50 -30.66 -7.13
CA PRO A 205 -12.20 -32.08 -7.24
C PRO A 205 -12.25 -32.82 -5.88
N ILE A 206 -11.79 -32.18 -4.81
CA ILE A 206 -11.81 -32.78 -3.45
C ILE A 206 -13.25 -32.99 -2.97
N LEU A 207 -14.14 -32.03 -3.22
CA LEU A 207 -15.56 -32.17 -2.85
C LEU A 207 -16.26 -33.24 -3.71
N GLU A 208 -15.89 -33.39 -4.97
CA GLU A 208 -16.37 -34.45 -5.85
C GLU A 208 -15.91 -35.84 -5.36
N LEU A 209 -14.62 -35.98 -5.00
CA LEU A 209 -14.08 -37.20 -4.40
C LEU A 209 -14.79 -37.56 -3.10
N LYS A 210 -15.05 -36.57 -2.24
CA LYS A 210 -15.83 -36.78 -1.03
C LYS A 210 -17.23 -37.32 -1.34
N ALA A 211 -17.95 -36.74 -2.29
CA ALA A 211 -19.29 -37.19 -2.66
C ALA A 211 -19.28 -38.65 -3.20
N ILE A 212 -18.28 -38.95 -4.03
CA ILE A 212 -18.12 -40.32 -4.56
C ILE A 212 -17.76 -41.30 -3.44
N ALA A 213 -16.90 -40.93 -2.50
CA ALA A 213 -16.57 -41.75 -1.33
C ALA A 213 -17.82 -42.02 -0.46
N ASP A 214 -18.65 -40.99 -0.25
CA ASP A 214 -19.95 -41.15 0.46
C ASP A 214 -20.90 -42.08 -0.29
N ASP A 215 -20.94 -42.04 -1.62
CA ASP A 215 -21.76 -42.98 -2.43
C ASP A 215 -21.24 -44.40 -2.36
N ILE A 216 -19.94 -44.61 -2.44
CA ILE A 216 -19.32 -45.94 -2.28
C ILE A 216 -19.63 -46.52 -0.89
N SER A 217 -19.54 -45.70 0.17
CA SER A 217 -19.83 -46.15 1.54
C SER A 217 -21.27 -46.57 1.75
N ARG A 218 -22.21 -46.06 0.93
CA ARG A 218 -23.63 -46.44 0.93
C ARG A 218 -23.95 -47.59 -0.02
N GLY A 219 -22.94 -48.22 -0.60
CA GLY A 219 -23.10 -49.33 -1.51
C GLY A 219 -23.46 -48.93 -2.95
N ARG A 220 -23.46 -47.64 -3.27
CA ARG A 220 -23.68 -47.15 -4.66
C ARG A 220 -22.38 -47.21 -5.44
N LEU A 221 -22.16 -48.34 -6.16
CA LEU A 221 -20.90 -48.63 -6.85
C LEU A 221 -20.98 -48.40 -8.37
N ASP A 222 -22.08 -47.83 -8.88
CA ASP A 222 -22.31 -47.67 -10.32
C ASP A 222 -21.61 -46.43 -10.93
N ALA A 223 -21.39 -45.39 -10.13
CA ALA A 223 -20.73 -44.17 -10.59
C ALA A 223 -19.22 -44.38 -10.66
N THR A 224 -18.60 -44.13 -11.83
CA THR A 224 -17.15 -44.16 -12.03
C THR A 224 -16.51 -42.91 -11.51
N VAL A 225 -15.31 -43.04 -10.91
CA VAL A 225 -14.51 -41.88 -10.47
C VAL A 225 -13.72 -41.31 -11.67
N SER A 226 -14.21 -40.25 -12.27
CA SER A 226 -13.59 -39.61 -13.45
C SER A 226 -12.99 -38.24 -13.14
N ILE A 227 -12.01 -38.19 -12.22
CA ILE A 227 -11.28 -36.94 -11.93
C ILE A 227 -10.01 -36.90 -12.76
N GLN A 228 -9.97 -35.98 -13.71
CA GLN A 228 -8.79 -35.70 -14.54
C GLN A 228 -7.94 -34.60 -13.87
N SER A 229 -7.07 -35.02 -12.97
CA SER A 229 -6.03 -34.16 -12.41
C SER A 229 -4.69 -34.89 -12.45
N ASN A 230 -3.60 -34.15 -12.72
CA ASN A 230 -2.24 -34.71 -12.76
C ASN A 230 -1.46 -34.47 -11.47
N ASP A 231 -2.16 -34.12 -10.39
CA ASP A 231 -1.63 -33.88 -9.06
C ASP A 231 -2.03 -34.99 -8.07
N GLU A 232 -1.78 -34.77 -6.79
CA GLU A 232 -2.10 -35.66 -5.67
C GLU A 232 -3.60 -35.95 -5.58
N VAL A 233 -4.44 -35.01 -6.02
CA VAL A 233 -5.90 -35.17 -6.06
C VAL A 233 -6.30 -36.19 -7.12
N GLY A 234 -5.62 -36.18 -8.28
CA GLY A 234 -5.80 -37.19 -9.33
C GLY A 234 -5.32 -38.57 -8.88
N GLU A 235 -4.23 -38.64 -8.11
CA GLU A 235 -3.74 -39.90 -7.53
C GLU A 235 -4.76 -40.49 -6.52
N LEU A 236 -5.31 -39.63 -5.66
CA LEU A 236 -6.38 -40.00 -4.74
C LEU A 236 -7.62 -40.53 -5.50
N GLY A 237 -8.01 -39.86 -6.59
CA GLY A 237 -9.08 -40.28 -7.45
C GLY A 237 -8.87 -41.68 -8.03
N ARG A 238 -7.68 -41.96 -8.55
CA ARG A 238 -7.30 -43.29 -9.06
C ARG A 238 -7.34 -44.38 -7.97
N SER A 239 -6.94 -44.04 -6.77
CA SER A 239 -6.95 -44.96 -5.63
C SER A 239 -8.39 -45.29 -5.20
N LEU A 240 -9.25 -44.28 -5.16
CA LEU A 240 -10.68 -44.43 -4.85
C LEU A 240 -11.40 -45.28 -5.92
N GLU A 241 -11.07 -45.12 -7.22
CA GLU A 241 -11.62 -45.93 -8.30
C GLU A 241 -11.20 -47.42 -8.17
N ARG A 242 -9.93 -47.67 -7.84
CA ARG A 242 -9.47 -49.07 -7.58
C ARG A 242 -10.25 -49.70 -6.43
N MET A 243 -10.48 -48.98 -5.35
CA MET A 243 -11.28 -49.44 -4.21
C MET A 243 -12.72 -49.73 -4.62
N ARG A 244 -13.36 -48.83 -5.34
CA ARG A 244 -14.73 -48.99 -5.86
C ARG A 244 -14.86 -50.26 -6.75
N ALA A 245 -13.94 -50.40 -7.69
CA ALA A 245 -13.90 -51.54 -8.61
C ALA A 245 -13.75 -52.89 -7.86
N SER A 246 -12.88 -52.91 -6.85
CA SER A 246 -12.67 -54.09 -6.00
C SER A 246 -13.93 -54.46 -5.21
N LEU A 247 -14.58 -53.43 -4.57
CA LEU A 247 -15.86 -53.65 -3.84
C LEU A 247 -16.98 -54.14 -4.77
N ARG A 248 -17.08 -53.56 -5.95
CA ARG A 248 -18.09 -54.00 -6.95
C ARG A 248 -17.87 -55.43 -7.37
N ALA A 249 -16.62 -55.84 -7.62
CA ALA A 249 -16.31 -57.24 -7.97
C ALA A 249 -16.63 -58.22 -6.83
N ALA A 250 -16.39 -57.83 -5.56
CA ALA A 250 -16.75 -58.64 -4.40
C ALA A 250 -18.27 -58.80 -4.23
N MET A 251 -19.04 -57.72 -4.42
CA MET A 251 -20.51 -57.73 -4.34
C MET A 251 -21.13 -58.61 -5.44
N ILE A 252 -20.59 -58.57 -6.67
CA ILE A 252 -21.06 -59.43 -7.77
C ILE A 252 -20.81 -60.93 -7.46
N ARG A 253 -19.69 -61.26 -6.81
CA ARG A 253 -19.41 -62.64 -6.41
C ARG A 253 -20.35 -63.14 -5.31
N LEU A 254 -20.60 -62.31 -4.28
CA LEU A 254 -21.52 -62.63 -3.20
C LEU A 254 -22.99 -62.78 -3.63
N ASN A 255 -23.40 -62.14 -4.70
CA ASN A 255 -24.77 -62.18 -5.19
C ASN A 255 -25.00 -63.31 -6.22
N ARG A 256 -23.95 -64.11 -6.49
CA ARG A 256 -23.97 -65.24 -7.45
C ARG A 256 -23.99 -66.57 -6.78
N ASP A 257 -23.70 -66.65 -5.50
CA ASP A 257 -23.86 -67.79 -4.61
C ASP A 257 -25.18 -67.70 -3.87
#